data_f9dd5527fc24aec7bc43adff456838da
#
_entry.id   f9dd5527fc24aec7bc43adff456838da
#
_cell.length_a   1.000
_cell.length_b   1.000
_cell.length_c   1.000
_cell.angle_alpha   90.00
_cell.angle_beta   90.00
_cell.angle_gamma   90.00
#
_symmetry.space_group_name_H-M   'P 1'
#
loop_
_entity.id
_entity.type
_entity.pdbx_description
1 polymer ?
#
loop_
_entity_poly.entity_id
_entity_poly.type
_entity_poly.pdbx_seq_one_letter_code
_entity_poly.pdbx_strand_id
1 'polypeptide(L)'
;VARLDRLREFVDRLHPSGLLYATYEHRLIAELDHSRLPRHIAVLADGNRRWARANAPGEPLVAGYQAGADRLKDFVEWCDELGIPVVTLWVLSTDNFSRSSAEEIGPLLEVIENMVTGLSETRRWRIHPVGAL
;
A
#
# COMPACT_ATOMS: atom_id res chain seq x y z
N VAL A 1 -16.20 5.83 15.43
CA VAL A 1 -15.47 6.07 14.18
C VAL A 1 -15.44 4.77 13.37
N ALA A 2 -14.85 3.67 13.83
CA ALA A 2 -14.75 2.40 13.10
C ALA A 2 -16.09 1.76 12.65
N ARG A 3 -17.21 2.12 13.23
CA ARG A 3 -18.54 1.62 12.88
C ARG A 3 -19.17 2.38 11.71
N LEU A 4 -18.83 3.67 11.59
CA LEU A 4 -19.25 4.52 10.47
C LEU A 4 -18.44 4.24 9.20
N ASP A 5 -17.16 3.87 9.35
CA ASP A 5 -16.30 3.54 8.22
C ASP A 5 -16.74 2.22 7.57
N ARG A 6 -17.11 1.21 8.35
CA ARG A 6 -17.69 -0.05 7.83
C ARG A 6 -19.04 0.14 7.16
N LEU A 7 -19.84 1.09 7.65
CA LEU A 7 -21.12 1.44 7.02
C LEU A 7 -20.92 2.16 5.68
N ARG A 8 -19.89 3.02 5.60
CA ARG A 8 -19.50 3.68 4.34
C ARG A 8 -19.01 2.68 3.32
N GLU A 9 -18.09 1.79 3.68
CA GLU A 9 -17.62 0.70 2.82
C GLU A 9 -18.78 -0.22 2.37
N PHE A 10 -19.75 -0.50 3.24
CA PHE A 10 -20.91 -1.29 2.88
C PHE A 10 -21.85 -0.55 1.93
N VAL A 11 -22.06 0.75 2.12
CA VAL A 11 -22.86 1.60 1.23
C VAL A 11 -22.17 1.80 -0.12
N ASP A 12 -20.86 1.98 -0.15
CA ASP A 12 -20.08 2.09 -1.39
C ASP A 12 -20.09 0.77 -2.19
N ARG A 13 -20.14 -0.38 -1.51
CA ARG A 13 -20.35 -1.70 -2.15
C ARG A 13 -21.77 -1.89 -2.68
N LEU A 14 -22.76 -1.23 -2.10
CA LEU A 14 -24.15 -1.29 -2.54
C LEU A 14 -24.48 -0.27 -3.65
N HIS A 15 -23.57 0.67 -3.91
CA HIS A 15 -23.73 1.58 -5.05
C HIS A 15 -23.71 0.74 -6.35
N PRO A 16 -24.64 0.99 -7.31
CA PRO A 16 -24.69 0.21 -8.56
C PRO A 16 -23.37 0.14 -9.32
N SER A 17 -22.56 1.21 -9.23
CA SER A 17 -21.19 1.26 -9.76
C SER A 17 -20.22 0.35 -9.01
N GLY A 18 -20.35 0.21 -7.69
CA GLY A 18 -19.50 -0.66 -6.87
C GLY A 18 -19.77 -2.14 -7.14
N LEU A 19 -21.05 -2.52 -7.30
CA LEU A 19 -21.45 -3.89 -7.61
C LEU A 19 -21.01 -4.32 -9.01
N LEU A 20 -21.15 -3.42 -9.99
CA LEU A 20 -20.67 -3.64 -11.36
C LEU A 20 -19.15 -3.78 -11.41
N TYR A 21 -18.43 -2.94 -10.64
CA TYR A 21 -16.99 -2.98 -10.58
C TYR A 21 -16.49 -4.28 -9.91
N ALA A 22 -17.08 -4.68 -8.80
CA ALA A 22 -16.77 -5.94 -8.12
C ALA A 22 -17.04 -7.17 -9.01
N THR A 23 -18.13 -7.16 -9.76
CA THR A 23 -18.46 -8.22 -10.72
C THR A 23 -17.45 -8.27 -11.87
N TYR A 24 -17.05 -7.11 -12.38
CA TYR A 24 -16.03 -6.98 -13.43
C TYR A 24 -14.67 -7.47 -12.95
N GLU A 25 -14.25 -7.07 -11.75
CA GLU A 25 -13.00 -7.49 -11.12
C GLU A 25 -12.95 -9.01 -10.89
N HIS A 26 -14.04 -9.58 -10.38
CA HIS A 26 -14.16 -11.03 -10.20
C HIS A 26 -14.05 -11.80 -11.52
N ARG A 27 -14.65 -11.25 -12.58
CA ARG A 27 -14.58 -11.85 -13.91
C ARG A 27 -13.18 -11.74 -14.52
N LEU A 28 -12.50 -10.59 -14.34
CA LEU A 28 -11.12 -10.40 -14.76
C LEU A 28 -10.19 -11.40 -14.06
N ILE A 29 -10.31 -11.57 -12.76
CA ILE A 29 -9.50 -12.54 -11.99
C ILE A 29 -9.75 -13.97 -12.50
N ALA A 30 -11.00 -14.33 -12.78
CA ALA A 30 -11.35 -15.65 -13.31
C ALA A 30 -10.84 -15.90 -14.73
N GLU A 31 -10.67 -14.86 -15.54
CA GLU A 31 -10.15 -14.93 -16.91
C GLU A 31 -8.61 -14.87 -16.98
N LEU A 32 -7.93 -14.58 -15.85
CA LEU A 32 -6.46 -14.53 -15.82
C LEU A 32 -5.85 -15.91 -16.03
N ASP A 33 -4.88 -15.98 -16.94
CA ASP A 33 -4.02 -17.15 -17.07
C ASP A 33 -2.98 -17.16 -15.94
N HIS A 34 -3.28 -17.88 -14.87
CA HIS A 34 -2.40 -18.00 -13.71
C HIS A 34 -1.00 -18.54 -14.04
N SER A 35 -0.84 -19.28 -15.15
CA SER A 35 0.47 -19.78 -15.59
C SER A 35 1.37 -18.66 -16.12
N ARG A 36 0.80 -17.53 -16.49
CA ARG A 36 1.49 -16.33 -17.03
C ARG A 36 1.66 -15.22 -16.02
N LEU A 37 1.16 -15.38 -14.80
CA LEU A 37 1.37 -14.38 -13.76
C LEU A 37 2.86 -14.29 -13.36
N PRO A 38 3.34 -13.09 -13.03
CA PRO A 38 4.71 -12.93 -12.57
C PRO A 38 4.91 -13.66 -11.23
N ARG A 39 6.08 -14.23 -11.04
CA ARG A 39 6.46 -14.86 -9.77
C ARG A 39 7.10 -13.89 -8.78
N HIS A 40 7.41 -12.70 -9.24
CA HIS A 40 8.00 -11.64 -8.43
C HIS A 40 7.61 -10.28 -9.00
N ILE A 41 7.10 -9.41 -8.15
CA ILE A 41 6.82 -8.01 -8.49
C ILE A 41 7.64 -7.12 -7.56
N ALA A 42 8.27 -6.10 -8.13
CA ALA A 42 8.96 -5.05 -7.39
C ALA A 42 8.24 -3.71 -7.57
N VAL A 43 8.04 -2.99 -6.48
CA VAL A 43 7.40 -1.67 -6.49
C VAL A 43 8.31 -0.63 -5.86
N LEU A 44 8.50 0.47 -6.58
CA LEU A 44 9.16 1.67 -6.08
C LEU A 44 8.09 2.65 -5.60
N ALA A 45 8.04 2.90 -4.29
CA ALA A 45 7.09 3.85 -3.71
C ALA A 45 7.54 5.28 -3.96
N ASP A 46 6.88 5.97 -4.89
CA ASP A 46 7.14 7.37 -5.24
C ASP A 46 5.86 8.19 -5.29
N GLY A 47 5.98 9.48 -5.10
CA GLY A 47 4.89 10.44 -5.25
C GLY A 47 4.17 10.83 -3.97
N ASN A 48 4.50 10.28 -2.81
CA ASN A 48 3.83 10.53 -1.54
C ASN A 48 3.74 12.02 -1.18
N ARG A 49 4.83 12.78 -1.35
CA ARG A 49 4.86 14.23 -1.14
C ARG A 49 3.97 15.01 -2.12
N ARG A 50 3.94 14.58 -3.39
CA ARG A 50 3.06 15.19 -4.41
C ARG A 50 1.61 14.93 -4.07
N TRP A 51 1.30 13.70 -3.66
CA TRP A 51 -0.04 13.31 -3.24
C TRP A 51 -0.51 14.14 -2.03
N ALA A 52 0.33 14.29 -1.00
CA ALA A 52 0.01 15.09 0.19
C ALA A 52 -0.34 16.54 -0.18
N ARG A 53 0.48 17.19 -1.01
CA ARG A 53 0.22 18.56 -1.45
C ARG A 53 -1.09 18.72 -2.23
N ALA A 54 -1.47 17.72 -3.00
CA ALA A 54 -2.67 17.74 -3.83
C ALA A 54 -3.95 17.38 -3.07
N ASN A 55 -3.87 16.42 -2.13
CA ASN A 55 -5.04 15.81 -1.50
C ASN A 55 -5.21 16.17 -0.01
N ALA A 56 -4.14 16.66 0.63
CA ALA A 56 -4.14 17.09 2.03
C ALA A 56 -3.43 18.45 2.18
N PRO A 57 -3.90 19.51 1.49
CA PRO A 57 -3.28 20.83 1.55
C PRO A 57 -3.35 21.40 2.98
N GLY A 58 -2.19 21.81 3.50
CA GLY A 58 -2.06 22.29 4.88
C GLY A 58 -1.79 21.22 5.93
N GLU A 59 -1.92 19.95 5.59
CA GLU A 59 -1.53 18.83 6.45
C GLU A 59 0.00 18.58 6.36
N PRO A 60 0.59 17.99 7.41
CA PRO A 60 1.97 17.52 7.36
C PRO A 60 2.20 16.49 6.24
N LEU A 61 3.41 16.44 5.68
CA LEU A 61 3.76 15.49 4.62
C LEU A 61 3.60 14.00 5.03
N VAL A 62 3.57 13.72 6.32
CA VAL A 62 3.30 12.39 6.86
C VAL A 62 1.97 11.81 6.38
N ALA A 63 0.97 12.65 6.11
CA ALA A 63 -0.32 12.21 5.54
C ALA A 63 -0.14 11.50 4.19
N GLY A 64 0.80 11.99 3.36
CA GLY A 64 1.14 11.33 2.10
C GLY A 64 1.90 10.01 2.29
N TYR A 65 2.79 9.94 3.27
CA TYR A 65 3.50 8.70 3.60
C TYR A 65 2.55 7.64 4.12
N GLN A 66 1.59 8.03 4.98
CA GLN A 66 0.56 7.12 5.48
C GLN A 66 -0.32 6.59 4.35
N ALA A 67 -0.81 7.48 3.47
CA ALA A 67 -1.59 7.08 2.31
C ALA A 67 -0.83 6.12 1.38
N GLY A 68 0.48 6.37 1.20
CA GLY A 68 1.35 5.48 0.44
C GLY A 68 1.53 4.11 1.11
N ALA A 69 1.74 4.07 2.41
CA ALA A 69 1.87 2.84 3.19
C ALA A 69 0.58 2.00 3.13
N ASP A 70 -0.58 2.63 3.25
CA ASP A 70 -1.87 1.95 3.16
C ASP A 70 -2.07 1.36 1.75
N ARG A 71 -1.68 2.08 0.71
CA ARG A 71 -1.73 1.57 -0.66
C ARG A 71 -0.77 0.41 -0.91
N LEU A 72 0.40 0.41 -0.25
CA LEU A 72 1.33 -0.72 -0.33
C LEU A 72 0.79 -1.97 0.39
N LYS A 73 0.04 -1.80 1.48
CA LYS A 73 -0.66 -2.92 2.14
C LYS A 73 -1.71 -3.53 1.20
N ASP A 74 -2.57 -2.71 0.59
CA ASP A 74 -3.55 -3.17 -0.41
C ASP A 74 -2.85 -3.93 -1.54
N PHE A 75 -1.73 -3.40 -2.03
CA PHE A 75 -0.96 -4.01 -3.12
C PHE A 75 -0.42 -5.40 -2.74
N VAL A 76 0.10 -5.57 -1.53
CA VAL A 76 0.57 -6.87 -1.02
C VAL A 76 -0.59 -7.85 -0.91
N GLU A 77 -1.76 -7.41 -0.47
CA GLU A 77 -2.98 -8.24 -0.40
C GLU A 77 -3.42 -8.69 -1.80
N TRP A 78 -3.43 -7.82 -2.79
CA TRP A 78 -3.75 -8.20 -4.17
C TRP A 78 -2.74 -9.21 -4.74
N CYS A 79 -1.45 -9.05 -4.42
CA CYS A 79 -0.43 -10.03 -4.83
C CYS A 79 -0.68 -11.41 -4.22
N ASP A 80 -1.09 -11.45 -2.95
CA ASP A 80 -1.43 -12.69 -2.25
C ASP A 80 -2.68 -13.36 -2.87
N GLU A 81 -3.73 -12.59 -3.14
CA GLU A 81 -4.96 -13.07 -3.81
C GLU A 81 -4.68 -13.65 -5.20
N LEU A 82 -3.74 -13.06 -5.94
CA LEU A 82 -3.30 -13.54 -7.25
C LEU A 82 -2.30 -14.70 -7.18
N GLY A 83 -1.85 -15.08 -5.99
CA GLY A 83 -0.87 -16.13 -5.80
C GLY A 83 0.54 -15.75 -6.25
N ILE A 84 0.90 -14.47 -6.20
CA ILE A 84 2.24 -13.98 -6.52
C ILE A 84 3.14 -14.16 -5.29
N PRO A 85 4.14 -15.06 -5.35
CA PRO A 85 4.83 -15.53 -4.15
C PRO A 85 5.88 -14.55 -3.60
N VAL A 86 6.34 -13.59 -4.40
CA VAL A 86 7.41 -12.66 -4.00
C VAL A 86 7.08 -11.24 -4.37
N VAL A 87 7.15 -10.36 -3.37
CA VAL A 87 6.99 -8.91 -3.55
C VAL A 87 8.20 -8.19 -2.96
N THR A 88 8.80 -7.28 -3.71
CA THR A 88 9.82 -6.38 -3.21
C THR A 88 9.27 -4.96 -3.16
N LEU A 89 9.31 -4.36 -1.98
CA LEU A 89 8.92 -2.97 -1.77
C LEU A 89 10.16 -2.11 -1.55
N TRP A 90 10.40 -1.15 -2.45
CA TRP A 90 11.43 -0.15 -2.27
C TRP A 90 10.82 1.08 -1.60
N VAL A 91 10.97 1.17 -0.30
CA VAL A 91 10.29 2.19 0.53
C VAL A 91 11.17 3.36 0.91
N LEU A 92 12.50 3.16 0.98
CA LEU A 92 13.46 4.15 1.40
C LEU A 92 14.78 3.98 0.65
N SER A 93 15.43 5.10 0.30
CA SER A 93 16.78 5.12 -0.27
C SER A 93 17.70 6.05 0.54
N THR A 94 19.01 5.87 0.42
CA THR A 94 20.00 6.78 1.00
C THR A 94 19.81 8.24 0.53
N ASP A 95 19.35 8.43 -0.70
CA ASP A 95 19.01 9.74 -1.23
C ASP A 95 17.84 10.42 -0.49
N ASN A 96 16.92 9.65 0.10
CA ASN A 96 15.85 10.22 0.90
C ASN A 96 16.41 10.92 2.14
N PHE A 97 17.44 10.35 2.77
CA PHE A 97 18.10 10.98 3.92
C PHE A 97 18.79 12.29 3.57
N SER A 98 19.37 12.39 2.38
CA SER A 98 20.07 13.62 1.96
C SER A 98 19.13 14.75 1.50
N ARG A 99 17.92 14.40 1.05
CA ARG A 99 16.94 15.36 0.48
C ARG A 99 15.83 15.76 1.44
N SER A 100 15.65 15.04 2.53
CA SER A 100 14.60 15.29 3.51
C SER A 100 15.18 16.00 4.74
N SER A 101 14.40 16.89 5.35
CA SER A 101 14.76 17.48 6.63
C SER A 101 14.75 16.42 7.74
N ALA A 102 15.49 16.68 8.84
CA ALA A 102 15.45 15.80 10.01
C ALA A 102 14.02 15.64 10.58
N GLU A 103 13.20 16.69 10.45
CA GLU A 103 11.80 16.68 10.87
C GLU A 103 10.89 15.81 10.00
N GLU A 104 11.28 15.56 8.76
CA GLU A 104 10.53 14.73 7.80
C GLU A 104 10.91 13.25 7.88
N ILE A 105 12.18 12.95 8.13
CA ILE A 105 12.70 11.57 8.16
C ILE A 105 12.10 10.76 9.32
N GLY A 106 12.00 11.35 10.52
CA GLY A 106 11.44 10.65 11.69
C GLY A 106 10.03 10.10 11.43
N PRO A 107 9.06 10.94 11.05
CA PRO A 107 7.71 10.50 10.70
C PRO A 107 7.66 9.49 9.53
N LEU A 108 8.54 9.61 8.54
CA LEU A 108 8.63 8.65 7.44
C LEU A 108 9.06 7.27 7.94
N LEU A 109 10.10 7.20 8.78
CA LEU A 109 10.58 5.94 9.37
C LEU A 109 9.51 5.28 10.24
N GLU A 110 8.79 6.07 11.06
CA GLU A 110 7.69 5.59 11.88
C GLU A 110 6.57 4.96 11.02
N VAL A 111 6.19 5.59 9.92
CA VAL A 111 5.19 5.04 8.99
C VAL A 111 5.67 3.73 8.38
N ILE A 112 6.94 3.63 7.98
CA ILE A 112 7.52 2.40 7.43
C ILE A 112 7.54 1.29 8.48
N GLU A 113 7.99 1.59 9.70
CA GLU A 113 8.04 0.64 10.81
C GLU A 113 6.64 0.10 11.14
N ASN A 114 5.66 0.99 11.26
CA ASN A 114 4.27 0.61 11.51
C ASN A 114 3.69 -0.26 10.39
N MET A 115 4.00 0.05 9.13
CA MET A 115 3.58 -0.77 7.99
C MET A 115 4.19 -2.16 8.04
N VAL A 116 5.50 -2.26 8.25
CA VAL A 116 6.23 -3.54 8.31
C VAL A 116 5.76 -4.38 9.49
N THR A 117 5.60 -3.76 10.67
CA THR A 117 5.08 -4.41 11.87
C THR A 117 3.67 -4.97 11.63
N GLY A 118 2.77 -4.14 11.09
CA GLY A 118 1.41 -4.57 10.78
C GLY A 118 1.35 -5.72 9.78
N LEU A 119 2.18 -5.70 8.73
CA LEU A 119 2.29 -6.83 7.80
C LEU A 119 2.82 -8.10 8.48
N SER A 120 3.83 -7.96 9.36
CA SER A 120 4.42 -9.08 10.10
C SER A 120 3.44 -9.73 11.07
N GLU A 121 2.64 -8.94 11.77
CA GLU A 121 1.64 -9.42 12.74
C GLU A 121 0.55 -10.27 12.12
N THR A 122 0.23 -10.07 10.85
CA THR A 122 -0.73 -10.92 10.12
C THR A 122 -0.29 -12.37 9.99
N ARG A 123 1.02 -12.65 10.09
CA ARG A 123 1.67 -13.95 9.87
C ARG A 123 1.38 -14.59 8.50
N ARG A 124 0.90 -13.79 7.54
CA ARG A 124 0.62 -14.24 6.17
C ARG A 124 1.87 -14.21 5.30
N TRP A 125 2.81 -13.29 5.60
CA TRP A 125 4.02 -13.07 4.80
C TRP A 125 5.29 -13.24 5.64
N ARG A 126 6.33 -13.71 5.00
CA ARG A 126 7.68 -13.71 5.55
C ARG A 126 8.39 -12.45 5.07
N ILE A 127 8.74 -11.57 5.99
CA ILE A 127 9.39 -10.30 5.69
C ILE A 127 10.88 -10.42 5.82
N HIS A 128 11.61 -9.95 4.79
CA HIS A 128 13.06 -9.89 4.77
C HIS A 128 13.49 -8.45 4.51
N PRO A 129 13.94 -7.71 5.53
CA PRO A 129 14.55 -6.41 5.33
C PRO A 129 15.88 -6.56 4.59
N VAL A 130 16.13 -5.68 3.62
CA VAL A 130 17.33 -5.65 2.78
C VAL A 130 17.83 -4.22 2.69
N GLY A 131 19.14 -4.03 2.76
CA GLY A 131 19.80 -2.72 2.66
C GLY A 131 20.69 -2.42 3.85
N ALA A 132 20.99 -1.13 4.06
CA ALA A 132 21.69 -0.64 5.23
C ALA A 132 20.70 -0.61 6.41
N LEU A 133 20.75 -1.60 7.26
CA LEU A 133 19.89 -1.78 8.43
C LEU A 133 20.58 -1.23 9.67
#